data_bcc836e49e2cfeb3a35ab9d38d4c127a
#
_entry.id   bcc836e49e2cfeb3a35ab9d38d4c127a
#
_cell.length_a   1.000
_cell.length_b   1.000
_cell.length_c   1.000
_cell.angle_alpha   90.00
_cell.angle_beta   90.00
_cell.angle_gamma   90.00
#
_symmetry.space_group_name_H-M   'P 1'
#
loop_
_entity.id
_entity.type
_entity.pdbx_description
1 polymer ?
#
loop_
_entity_poly.entity_id
_entity_poly.type
_entity_poly.pdbx_seq_one_letter_code
_entity_poly.pdbx_strand_id
1 'polypeptide(L)'
;MITTLEKKFFPVLNGEYTRITAELLYNSNGKYYYISINPEKVERRANYSTVTVIPAECNSYKLQTVTRRTKKQDRLAGEDFSALASVFVKKKAESIGVELEA
;
A
#
# COMPACT_ATOMS: atom_id res chain seq x y z
N MET A 1 -8.24 12.44 -10.20
CA MET A 1 -7.21 11.50 -10.68
C MET A 1 -6.34 11.06 -9.52
N ILE A 2 -5.97 9.81 -9.49
CA ILE A 2 -5.10 9.24 -8.45
C ILE A 2 -3.75 8.90 -9.08
N THR A 3 -2.68 9.36 -8.43
CA THR A 3 -1.30 9.11 -8.87
C THR A 3 -0.59 8.25 -7.85
N THR A 4 0.01 7.14 -8.28
CA THR A 4 0.85 6.31 -7.43
C THR A 4 2.26 6.86 -7.42
N LEU A 5 2.77 7.21 -6.23
CA LEU A 5 4.10 7.79 -6.06
C LEU A 5 5.16 6.75 -5.68
N GLU A 6 4.82 5.85 -4.77
CA GLU A 6 5.70 4.77 -4.31
C GLU A 6 4.91 3.51 -4.05
N LYS A 7 5.59 2.38 -4.13
CA LYS A 7 5.00 1.07 -3.89
C LYS A 7 6.03 0.17 -3.20
N LYS A 8 5.61 -0.52 -2.13
CA LYS A 8 6.44 -1.51 -1.43
C LYS A 8 5.69 -2.82 -1.31
N PHE A 9 6.40 -3.91 -1.49
CA PHE A 9 5.86 -5.27 -1.37
C PHE A 9 6.39 -5.93 -0.10
N PHE A 10 5.50 -6.55 0.67
CA PHE A 10 5.83 -7.27 1.88
C PHE A 10 5.34 -8.71 1.73
N PRO A 11 6.25 -9.66 1.43
CA PRO A 11 5.87 -11.06 1.23
C PRO A 11 5.26 -11.68 2.48
N VAL A 12 4.33 -12.61 2.28
CA VAL A 12 3.63 -13.33 3.33
C VAL A 12 4.04 -14.79 3.31
N LEU A 13 4.34 -15.37 4.49
CA LEU A 13 4.80 -16.76 4.60
C LEU A 13 3.66 -17.76 4.52
N ASN A 14 2.47 -17.41 5.00
CA ASN A 14 1.36 -18.34 5.12
C ASN A 14 0.03 -17.65 4.84
N GLY A 15 -1.03 -18.46 4.64
CA GLY A 15 -2.37 -17.96 4.39
C GLY A 15 -2.70 -17.91 2.90
N GLU A 16 -3.81 -17.25 2.58
CA GLU A 16 -4.32 -17.13 1.21
C GLU A 16 -3.59 -16.09 0.38
N TYR A 17 -2.86 -15.20 1.04
CA TYR A 17 -2.21 -14.06 0.37
C TYR A 17 -0.75 -14.36 0.10
N THR A 18 -0.23 -13.82 -0.99
CA THR A 18 1.17 -13.93 -1.36
C THR A 18 1.99 -12.80 -0.79
N ARG A 19 1.38 -11.62 -0.69
CA ARG A 19 2.06 -10.41 -0.21
C ARG A 19 1.04 -9.39 0.27
N ILE A 20 1.52 -8.41 1.03
CA ILE A 20 0.76 -7.20 1.35
C ILE A 20 1.49 -6.06 0.67
N THR A 21 0.78 -5.27 -0.12
CA THR A 21 1.35 -4.14 -0.85
C THR A 21 0.97 -2.84 -0.15
N ALA A 22 1.96 -1.99 0.08
CA ALA A 22 1.76 -0.63 0.57
C ALA A 22 2.01 0.34 -0.58
N GLU A 23 1.09 1.26 -0.81
CA GLU A 23 1.21 2.27 -1.85
C GLU A 23 1.05 3.67 -1.27
N LEU A 24 1.90 4.60 -1.73
CA LEU A 24 1.74 6.02 -1.47
C LEU A 24 1.06 6.64 -2.70
N LEU A 25 -0.09 7.26 -2.46
CA LEU A 25 -0.92 7.82 -3.53
C LEU A 25 -1.25 9.28 -3.26
N TYR A 26 -1.52 10.01 -4.34
CA TYR A 26 -2.05 11.35 -4.28
C TYR A 26 -3.39 11.42 -5.02
N ASN A 27 -4.41 11.95 -4.36
CA ASN A 27 -5.72 12.18 -4.95
C ASN A 27 -5.86 13.67 -5.29
N SER A 28 -5.85 14.00 -6.58
CA SER A 28 -5.92 15.39 -7.03
C SER A 28 -7.29 16.04 -6.81
N ASN A 29 -8.37 15.25 -6.75
CA ASN A 29 -9.69 15.77 -6.49
C ASN A 29 -9.84 16.26 -5.06
N GLY A 30 -9.35 15.45 -4.09
CA GLY A 30 -9.38 15.82 -2.68
C GLY A 30 -8.16 16.58 -2.21
N LYS A 31 -7.12 16.67 -3.04
CA LYS A 31 -5.84 17.32 -2.74
C LYS A 31 -5.18 16.79 -1.48
N TYR A 32 -5.07 15.45 -1.37
CA TYR A 32 -4.44 14.82 -0.22
C TYR A 32 -3.58 13.62 -0.63
N TYR A 33 -2.58 13.33 0.21
CA TYR A 33 -1.79 12.12 0.15
C TYR A 33 -2.39 11.06 1.05
N TYR A 34 -2.26 9.80 0.66
CA TYR A 34 -2.71 8.68 1.51
C TYR A 34 -1.90 7.43 1.24
N ILE A 35 -1.94 6.51 2.21
CA ILE A 35 -1.30 5.21 2.10
C ILE A 35 -2.41 4.17 1.95
N SER A 36 -2.31 3.31 0.95
CA SER A 36 -3.21 2.18 0.76
C SER A 36 -2.48 0.89 1.11
N ILE A 37 -3.12 0.04 1.90
CA ILE A 37 -2.59 -1.26 2.31
C ILE A 37 -3.48 -2.34 1.73
N ASN A 38 -2.92 -3.14 0.81
CA ASN A 38 -3.67 -4.09 0.02
C ASN A 38 -3.08 -5.50 0.12
N PRO A 39 -3.76 -6.44 0.82
CA PRO A 39 -3.38 -7.86 0.73
C PRO A 39 -3.65 -8.38 -0.68
N GLU A 40 -2.67 -9.07 -1.26
CA GLU A 40 -2.72 -9.50 -2.64
C GLU A 40 -2.35 -10.97 -2.79
N LYS A 41 -3.08 -11.65 -3.68
CA LYS A 41 -2.75 -13.00 -4.11
C LYS A 41 -2.20 -12.92 -5.53
N VAL A 42 -0.97 -13.40 -5.71
CA VAL A 42 -0.31 -13.42 -7.01
C VAL A 42 -0.26 -14.86 -7.51
N GLU A 43 -0.88 -15.11 -8.66
CA GLU A 43 -0.83 -16.41 -9.33
C GLU A 43 0.00 -16.28 -10.58
N ARG A 44 1.03 -17.14 -10.70
CA ARG A 44 1.91 -17.17 -11.86
C ARG A 44 1.46 -18.25 -12.82
N ARG A 45 1.33 -17.84 -14.08
CA ARG A 45 1.06 -18.74 -15.22
C ARG A 45 2.27 -18.77 -16.11
N ALA A 46 2.27 -19.66 -17.13
CA ALA A 46 3.42 -19.81 -18.02
C ALA A 46 3.80 -18.51 -18.74
N ASN A 47 2.83 -17.70 -19.13
CA ASN A 47 3.05 -16.49 -19.93
C ASN A 47 2.63 -15.18 -19.24
N TYR A 48 2.04 -15.25 -18.05
CA TYR A 48 1.56 -14.05 -17.36
C TYR A 48 1.37 -14.32 -15.86
N SER A 49 1.21 -13.24 -15.10
CA SER A 49 0.85 -13.31 -13.68
C SER A 49 -0.47 -12.60 -13.47
N THR A 50 -1.30 -13.13 -12.57
CA THR A 50 -2.54 -12.48 -12.13
C THR A 50 -2.37 -11.99 -10.71
N VAL A 51 -2.86 -10.78 -10.44
CA VAL A 51 -2.90 -10.21 -9.09
C VAL A 51 -4.36 -10.04 -8.70
N THR A 52 -4.75 -10.66 -7.59
CA THR A 52 -6.09 -10.53 -7.05
C THR A 52 -6.02 -9.79 -5.73
N VAL A 53 -6.78 -8.71 -5.60
CA VAL A 53 -6.92 -7.92 -4.38
C VAL A 53 -8.34 -8.13 -3.86
N ILE A 54 -8.47 -8.31 -2.55
CA ILE A 54 -9.79 -8.40 -1.92
C ILE A 54 -10.13 -7.02 -1.36
N PRO A 55 -11.04 -6.24 -2.00
CA PRO A 55 -11.30 -4.86 -1.59
C PRO A 55 -11.72 -4.70 -0.13
N ALA A 56 -12.46 -5.67 0.41
CA ALA A 56 -12.91 -5.65 1.80
C ALA A 56 -11.76 -5.67 2.81
N GLU A 57 -10.59 -6.18 2.41
CA GLU A 57 -9.41 -6.26 3.26
C GLU A 57 -8.45 -5.09 3.08
N CYS A 58 -8.74 -4.18 2.14
CA CYS A 58 -7.90 -3.01 1.90
C CYS A 58 -8.21 -1.90 2.89
N ASN A 59 -7.16 -1.17 3.28
CA ASN A 59 -7.28 0.00 4.15
C ASN A 59 -6.59 1.20 3.53
N SER A 60 -7.13 2.39 3.79
CA SER A 60 -6.55 3.65 3.37
C SER A 60 -6.33 4.55 4.58
N TYR A 61 -5.16 5.19 4.64
CA TYR A 61 -4.77 6.08 5.73
C TYR A 61 -4.39 7.44 5.15
N LYS A 62 -5.21 8.44 5.40
CA LYS A 62 -4.96 9.80 4.93
C LYS A 62 -3.78 10.40 5.68
N LEU A 63 -2.80 10.95 4.95
CA LEU A 63 -1.63 11.59 5.55
C LEU A 63 -1.86 13.08 5.74
N GLN A 64 -1.91 13.82 4.65
CA GLN A 64 -2.08 15.26 4.74
C GLN A 64 -2.82 15.80 3.52
N THR A 65 -3.54 16.89 3.74
CA THR A 65 -4.19 17.67 2.68
C THR A 65 -3.25 18.82 2.31
N VAL A 66 -3.11 19.08 1.02
CA VAL A 66 -2.25 20.15 0.52
C VAL A 66 -3.06 21.08 -0.36
N THR A 67 -2.71 22.36 -0.36
CA THR A 67 -3.36 23.34 -1.23
C THR A 67 -2.93 23.11 -2.67
N ARG A 68 -1.66 22.75 -2.86
CA ARG A 68 -1.07 22.52 -4.18
C ARG A 68 0.03 21.48 -4.06
N ARG A 69 0.02 20.49 -4.94
CA ARG A 69 1.07 19.48 -5.00
C ARG A 69 2.39 20.10 -5.46
N THR A 70 3.48 19.83 -4.72
CA THR A 70 4.84 20.25 -5.04
C THR A 70 5.81 19.10 -4.86
N LYS A 71 7.01 19.22 -5.43
CA LYS A 71 8.07 18.20 -5.23
C LYS A 71 8.46 18.06 -3.76
N LYS A 72 8.46 19.18 -3.03
CA LYS A 72 8.75 19.18 -1.59
C LYS A 72 7.70 18.36 -0.83
N GLN A 73 6.45 18.53 -1.15
CA GLN A 73 5.36 17.78 -0.51
C GLN A 73 5.39 16.31 -0.88
N ASP A 74 5.70 15.96 -2.12
CA ASP A 74 5.90 14.56 -2.53
C ASP A 74 7.02 13.92 -1.71
N ARG A 75 8.13 14.63 -1.49
CA ARG A 75 9.25 14.15 -0.68
C ARG A 75 8.85 13.94 0.77
N LEU A 76 8.12 14.87 1.38
CA LEU A 76 7.67 14.76 2.76
C LEU A 76 6.70 13.59 2.92
N ALA A 77 5.79 13.41 1.97
CA ALA A 77 4.89 12.26 1.96
C ALA A 77 5.65 10.95 1.82
N GLY A 78 6.71 10.92 0.99
CA GLY A 78 7.59 9.77 0.85
C GLY A 78 8.33 9.42 2.14
N GLU A 79 8.75 10.42 2.91
CA GLU A 79 9.37 10.22 4.22
C GLU A 79 8.36 9.60 5.20
N ASP A 80 7.13 10.11 5.23
CA ASP A 80 6.06 9.57 6.06
C ASP A 80 5.75 8.12 5.64
N PHE A 81 5.67 7.86 4.35
CA PHE A 81 5.44 6.52 3.83
C PHE A 81 6.54 5.55 4.26
N SER A 82 7.80 5.96 4.16
CA SER A 82 8.94 5.13 4.58
C SER A 82 8.87 4.79 6.07
N ALA A 83 8.38 5.69 6.90
CA ALA A 83 8.25 5.46 8.33
C ALA A 83 7.03 4.61 8.69
N LEU A 84 5.92 4.74 7.97
CA LEU A 84 4.63 4.20 8.36
C LEU A 84 4.23 2.91 7.63
N ALA A 85 4.77 2.66 6.42
CA ALA A 85 4.35 1.53 5.61
C ALA A 85 4.47 0.20 6.33
N SER A 86 5.63 -0.08 6.95
CA SER A 86 5.85 -1.34 7.66
C SER A 86 4.94 -1.47 8.89
N VAL A 87 4.65 -0.37 9.58
CA VAL A 87 3.76 -0.36 10.74
C VAL A 87 2.34 -0.75 10.33
N PHE A 88 1.82 -0.13 9.29
CA PHE A 88 0.48 -0.42 8.79
C PHE A 88 0.37 -1.83 8.20
N VAL A 89 1.41 -2.30 7.51
CA VAL A 89 1.46 -3.66 6.98
C VAL A 89 1.46 -4.69 8.11
N LYS A 90 2.22 -4.47 9.19
CA LYS A 90 2.20 -5.36 10.35
C LYS A 90 0.82 -5.43 10.99
N LYS A 91 0.15 -4.30 11.15
CA LYS A 91 -1.22 -4.25 11.67
C LYS A 91 -2.18 -5.05 10.77
N LYS A 92 -2.05 -4.89 9.46
CA LYS A 92 -2.90 -5.63 8.51
C LYS A 92 -2.63 -7.13 8.60
N ALA A 93 -1.36 -7.54 8.67
CA ALA A 93 -0.98 -8.95 8.79
C ALA A 93 -1.59 -9.58 10.04
N GLU A 94 -1.52 -8.90 11.19
CA GLU A 94 -2.15 -9.35 12.43
C GLU A 94 -3.66 -9.45 12.29
N SER A 95 -4.29 -8.47 11.65
CA SER A 95 -5.72 -8.41 11.45
C SER A 95 -6.25 -9.58 10.61
N ILE A 96 -5.53 -9.99 9.58
CA ILE A 96 -5.95 -11.09 8.70
C ILE A 96 -5.31 -12.43 9.05
N GLY A 97 -4.52 -12.49 10.12
CA GLY A 97 -3.96 -13.74 10.64
C GLY A 97 -2.83 -14.32 9.79
N VAL A 98 -2.04 -13.48 9.13
CA VAL A 98 -0.91 -13.94 8.32
C VAL A 98 0.41 -13.49 8.93
N GLU A 99 1.49 -14.18 8.55
CA GLU A 99 2.84 -13.89 9.01
C GLU A 99 3.67 -13.31 7.88
N LEU A 100 4.34 -12.20 8.15
CA LEU A 100 5.22 -11.57 7.18
C LEU A 100 6.56 -12.29 7.12
N GLU A 101 7.13 -12.37 5.92
CA GLU A 101 8.49 -12.85 5.73
C GLU A 101 9.47 -11.85 6.35
N ALA A 102 10.44 -12.38 7.07
CA ALA A 102 11.44 -11.57 7.76
C ALA A 102 12.44 -10.93 6.80
#